data_ddfbb45cd6ff0d4870164c7294238a4c
#
_entry.id   ddfbb45cd6ff0d4870164c7294238a4c
#
_cell.length_a   1.000
_cell.length_b   1.000
_cell.length_c   1.000
_cell.angle_alpha   90.00
_cell.angle_beta   90.00
_cell.angle_gamma   90.00
#
_symmetry.space_group_name_H-M   'P 1'
#
loop_
_entity.id
_entity.type
_entity.pdbx_description
1 polymer ?
#
loop_
_entity_poly.entity_id
_entity_poly.type
_entity_poly.pdbx_seq_one_letter_code
_entity_poly.pdbx_strand_id
1 'polypeptide(L)'
;MTRLSVNVNKIAVLRNSRGGHDPDVLRAAQACLDAGAHGITVHPRPDRRHITAEDVHALSALTTARGVEFNIEGNPFAPPREGYPGLLPLCEATRPAQATLVPDGDGQLTSDHGFDFAADSERLRPLVATLKAMGCRVSLFVDAGNPLLERAVDVGADRIELYTGPYAAAHAAGDATAMLELFATAARRAQAVGLGVNAGHDLSQANLRAFLTGVPGVLEVSIGHALISEALYDGLDATVRSYISLL
;
A
#
# COMPACT_ATOMS: atom_id res chain seq x y z
N MET A 1 16.31 -7.04 3.86
CA MET A 1 16.38 -5.74 3.18
C MET A 1 14.95 -5.34 2.83
N THR A 2 14.53 -4.16 3.23
CA THR A 2 13.20 -3.60 2.93
C THR A 2 13.06 -3.34 1.44
N ARG A 3 11.86 -3.55 0.88
CA ARG A 3 11.57 -3.30 -0.53
C ARG A 3 10.74 -2.03 -0.70
N LEU A 4 10.96 -1.28 -1.78
CA LEU A 4 10.14 -0.14 -2.19
C LEU A 4 9.11 -0.60 -3.23
N SER A 5 7.82 -0.48 -2.91
CA SER A 5 6.74 -0.52 -3.87
C SER A 5 6.25 0.91 -4.13
N VAL A 6 6.27 1.35 -5.40
CA VAL A 6 5.82 2.70 -5.73
C VAL A 6 4.32 2.69 -6.01
N ASN A 7 3.57 3.46 -5.21
CA ASN A 7 2.14 3.64 -5.42
C ASN A 7 1.91 4.76 -6.44
N VAL A 8 1.39 4.40 -7.62
CA VAL A 8 1.24 5.33 -8.76
C VAL A 8 -0.13 6.02 -8.82
N ASN A 9 -0.95 5.92 -7.77
CA ASN A 9 -2.29 6.53 -7.74
C ASN A 9 -2.27 8.03 -8.06
N LYS A 10 -1.28 8.79 -7.58
CA LYS A 10 -1.22 10.26 -7.78
C LYS A 10 -0.93 10.63 -9.22
N ILE A 11 -0.24 9.79 -9.99
CA ILE A 11 -0.11 9.95 -11.44
C ILE A 11 -1.49 9.88 -12.11
N ALA A 12 -2.30 8.89 -11.71
CA ALA A 12 -3.67 8.74 -12.22
C ALA A 12 -4.59 9.90 -11.78
N VAL A 13 -4.43 10.43 -10.56
CA VAL A 13 -5.15 11.64 -10.12
C VAL A 13 -4.85 12.81 -11.06
N LEU A 14 -3.58 13.04 -11.37
CA LEU A 14 -3.18 14.14 -12.28
C LEU A 14 -3.74 13.92 -13.68
N ARG A 15 -3.66 12.72 -14.24
CA ARG A 15 -4.29 12.35 -15.52
C ARG A 15 -5.79 12.63 -15.52
N ASN A 16 -6.50 12.17 -14.49
CA ASN A 16 -7.96 12.28 -14.42
C ASN A 16 -8.43 13.73 -14.25
N SER A 17 -7.58 14.62 -13.74
CA SER A 17 -7.94 16.04 -13.56
C SER A 17 -8.31 16.77 -14.87
N ARG A 18 -7.91 16.21 -16.04
CA ARG A 18 -8.25 16.75 -17.37
C ARG A 18 -9.01 15.76 -18.27
N GLY A 19 -9.25 14.53 -17.81
CA GLY A 19 -9.96 13.51 -18.60
C GLY A 19 -9.20 13.06 -19.86
N GLY A 20 -7.87 13.19 -19.87
CA GLY A 20 -7.00 12.75 -20.97
C GLY A 20 -6.22 11.47 -20.64
N HIS A 21 -5.11 11.26 -21.36
CA HIS A 21 -4.22 10.12 -21.18
C HIS A 21 -2.89 10.49 -20.50
N ASP A 22 -2.61 11.79 -20.33
CA ASP A 22 -1.37 12.29 -19.72
C ASP A 22 -1.62 12.85 -18.32
N PRO A 23 -0.66 12.57 -17.37
CA PRO A 23 0.49 11.68 -17.52
C PRO A 23 0.06 10.20 -17.62
N ASP A 24 0.75 9.44 -18.48
CA ASP A 24 0.52 8.02 -18.67
C ASP A 24 1.00 7.24 -17.44
N VAL A 25 0.08 6.53 -16.79
CA VAL A 25 0.34 5.74 -15.57
C VAL A 25 1.28 4.57 -15.82
N LEU A 26 1.13 3.91 -16.97
CA LEU A 26 2.00 2.79 -17.34
C LEU A 26 3.43 3.24 -17.58
N ARG A 27 3.62 4.36 -18.31
CA ARG A 27 4.92 4.99 -18.51
C ARG A 27 5.58 5.41 -17.21
N ALA A 28 4.80 5.99 -16.28
CA ALA A 28 5.32 6.37 -14.97
C ALA A 28 5.75 5.16 -14.15
N ALA A 29 4.96 4.08 -14.13
CA ALA A 29 5.33 2.82 -13.48
C ALA A 29 6.61 2.23 -14.09
N GLN A 30 6.73 2.24 -15.41
CA GLN A 30 7.94 1.78 -16.10
C GLN A 30 9.16 2.60 -15.67
N ALA A 31 9.06 3.92 -15.60
CA ALA A 31 10.16 4.79 -15.14
C ALA A 31 10.55 4.48 -13.68
N CYS A 32 9.58 4.22 -12.79
CA CYS A 32 9.86 3.80 -11.42
C CYS A 32 10.63 2.47 -11.36
N LEU A 33 10.24 1.48 -12.17
CA LEU A 33 10.92 0.19 -12.23
C LEU A 33 12.32 0.30 -12.85
N ASP A 34 12.52 1.14 -13.86
CA ASP A 34 13.82 1.42 -14.46
C ASP A 34 14.76 2.14 -13.49
N ALA A 35 14.21 2.94 -12.58
CA ALA A 35 14.94 3.57 -11.48
C ALA A 35 15.29 2.61 -10.35
N GLY A 36 14.76 1.37 -10.35
CA GLY A 36 15.09 0.31 -9.39
C GLY A 36 14.01 0.03 -8.34
N ALA A 37 12.79 0.54 -8.49
CA ALA A 37 11.68 0.15 -7.61
C ALA A 37 11.46 -1.38 -7.67
N HIS A 38 11.14 -1.97 -6.52
CA HIS A 38 10.99 -3.41 -6.38
C HIS A 38 9.58 -3.91 -6.72
N GLY A 39 8.61 -3.01 -6.80
CA GLY A 39 7.23 -3.31 -7.13
C GLY A 39 6.41 -2.06 -7.42
N ILE A 40 5.18 -2.29 -7.87
CA ILE A 40 4.17 -1.26 -8.12
C ILE A 40 2.94 -1.56 -7.28
N THR A 41 2.42 -0.53 -6.64
CA THR A 41 1.17 -0.58 -5.88
C THR A 41 0.11 0.31 -6.52
N VAL A 42 -1.12 -0.16 -6.53
CA VAL A 42 -2.30 0.59 -6.99
C VAL A 42 -3.49 0.39 -6.05
N HIS A 43 -4.33 1.42 -5.96
CA HIS A 43 -5.57 1.36 -5.19
C HIS A 43 -6.76 1.76 -6.07
N PRO A 44 -7.33 0.84 -6.85
CA PRO A 44 -8.56 1.13 -7.60
C PRO A 44 -9.72 1.34 -6.62
N ARG A 45 -10.23 2.58 -6.55
CA ARG A 45 -11.37 2.92 -5.68
C ARG A 45 -12.68 2.85 -6.44
N PRO A 46 -13.81 2.55 -5.75
CA PRO A 46 -15.14 2.47 -6.39
C PRO A 46 -15.58 3.76 -7.10
N ASP A 47 -15.10 4.93 -6.66
CA ASP A 47 -15.40 6.23 -7.26
C ASP A 47 -14.48 6.59 -8.45
N ARG A 48 -13.51 5.74 -8.78
CA ARG A 48 -12.59 5.90 -9.92
C ARG A 48 -11.82 7.23 -9.93
N ARG A 49 -11.59 7.83 -8.75
CA ARG A 49 -10.89 9.12 -8.64
C ARG A 49 -9.43 9.08 -9.15
N HIS A 50 -8.83 7.90 -9.25
CA HIS A 50 -7.48 7.70 -9.77
C HIS A 50 -7.37 6.44 -10.63
N ILE A 51 -6.88 5.31 -10.13
CA ILE A 51 -6.66 4.07 -10.88
C ILE A 51 -7.98 3.48 -11.36
N THR A 52 -8.03 3.12 -12.64
CA THR A 52 -9.15 2.42 -13.28
C THR A 52 -8.88 0.91 -13.38
N ALA A 53 -9.89 0.12 -13.74
CA ALA A 53 -9.71 -1.31 -13.99
C ALA A 53 -8.74 -1.58 -15.15
N GLU A 54 -8.77 -0.75 -16.18
CA GLU A 54 -7.87 -0.81 -17.34
C GLU A 54 -6.41 -0.57 -16.91
N ASP A 55 -6.16 0.41 -16.01
CA ASP A 55 -4.83 0.64 -15.44
C ASP A 55 -4.33 -0.60 -14.70
N VAL A 56 -5.21 -1.24 -13.89
CA VAL A 56 -4.85 -2.45 -13.13
C VAL A 56 -4.39 -3.57 -14.08
N HIS A 57 -5.12 -3.81 -15.18
CA HIS A 57 -4.74 -4.82 -16.16
C HIS A 57 -3.42 -4.50 -16.86
N ALA A 58 -3.23 -3.24 -17.29
CA ALA A 58 -2.01 -2.81 -17.98
C ALA A 58 -0.77 -2.91 -17.05
N LEU A 59 -0.91 -2.48 -15.80
CA LEU A 59 0.18 -2.54 -14.82
C LEU A 59 0.50 -3.96 -14.38
N SER A 60 -0.50 -4.85 -14.28
CA SER A 60 -0.29 -6.27 -14.04
C SER A 60 0.54 -6.92 -15.16
N ALA A 61 0.22 -6.62 -16.43
CA ALA A 61 0.99 -7.11 -17.56
C ALA A 61 2.44 -6.60 -17.54
N LEU A 62 2.66 -5.31 -17.22
CA LEU A 62 3.99 -4.72 -17.09
C LEU A 62 4.80 -5.39 -15.98
N THR A 63 4.24 -5.50 -14.79
CA THR A 63 4.95 -6.06 -13.62
C THR A 63 5.28 -7.53 -13.81
N THR A 64 4.37 -8.30 -14.43
CA THR A 64 4.61 -9.70 -14.82
C THR A 64 5.76 -9.80 -15.82
N ALA A 65 5.77 -8.98 -16.87
CA ALA A 65 6.83 -8.98 -17.87
C ALA A 65 8.20 -8.59 -17.30
N ARG A 66 8.21 -7.76 -16.24
CA ARG A 66 9.42 -7.30 -15.54
C ARG A 66 9.86 -8.25 -14.40
N GLY A 67 9.03 -9.23 -14.04
CA GLY A 67 9.29 -10.15 -12.92
C GLY A 67 9.37 -9.45 -11.55
N VAL A 68 8.57 -8.39 -11.37
CA VAL A 68 8.50 -7.61 -10.12
C VAL A 68 7.15 -7.76 -9.45
N GLU A 69 7.05 -7.41 -8.16
CA GLU A 69 5.81 -7.54 -7.41
C GLU A 69 4.77 -6.50 -7.84
N PHE A 70 3.51 -6.94 -7.92
CA PHE A 70 2.34 -6.10 -8.09
C PHE A 70 1.45 -6.23 -6.86
N ASN A 71 1.09 -5.09 -6.25
CA ASN A 71 0.20 -5.02 -5.11
C ASN A 71 -1.07 -4.25 -5.48
N ILE A 72 -2.24 -4.83 -5.20
CA ILE A 72 -3.53 -4.15 -5.35
C ILE A 72 -4.09 -3.89 -3.96
N GLU A 73 -4.32 -2.62 -3.64
CA GLU A 73 -4.98 -2.17 -2.42
C GLU A 73 -6.48 -1.97 -2.67
N GLY A 74 -7.31 -2.18 -1.66
CA GLY A 74 -8.72 -1.84 -1.76
C GLY A 74 -9.57 -2.33 -0.61
N ASN A 75 -10.79 -1.76 -0.52
CA ASN A 75 -11.80 -2.23 0.43
C ASN A 75 -12.46 -3.51 -0.09
N PRO A 76 -12.28 -4.66 0.59
CA PRO A 76 -12.85 -5.93 0.16
C PRO A 76 -14.37 -5.99 0.32
N PHE A 77 -14.95 -5.04 1.06
CA PHE A 77 -16.40 -4.95 1.29
C PHE A 77 -17.11 -4.03 0.28
N ALA A 78 -16.35 -3.28 -0.52
CA ALA A 78 -16.92 -2.36 -1.50
C ALA A 78 -17.62 -3.13 -2.64
N PRO A 79 -18.90 -2.85 -2.91
CA PRO A 79 -19.61 -3.54 -3.98
C PRO A 79 -19.14 -3.09 -5.36
N PRO A 80 -19.32 -3.92 -6.39
CA PRO A 80 -19.08 -3.52 -7.77
C PRO A 80 -19.93 -2.30 -8.16
N ARG A 81 -19.36 -1.45 -9.03
CA ARG A 81 -20.02 -0.26 -9.61
C ARG A 81 -19.62 -0.12 -11.07
N GLU A 82 -20.26 0.79 -11.78
CA GLU A 82 -19.89 1.12 -13.16
C GLU A 82 -18.39 1.46 -13.25
N GLY A 83 -17.66 0.69 -14.07
CA GLY A 83 -16.20 0.83 -14.25
C GLY A 83 -15.33 0.40 -13.04
N TYR A 84 -15.93 -0.21 -12.02
CA TYR A 84 -15.25 -0.83 -10.90
C TYR A 84 -15.84 -2.20 -10.60
N PRO A 85 -15.22 -3.31 -11.02
CA PRO A 85 -15.79 -4.65 -10.86
C PRO A 85 -15.71 -5.18 -9.42
N GLY A 86 -14.98 -4.50 -8.52
CA GLY A 86 -14.67 -4.95 -7.17
C GLY A 86 -13.22 -5.41 -7.02
N LEU A 87 -12.72 -5.42 -5.78
CA LEU A 87 -11.34 -5.83 -5.50
C LEU A 87 -11.08 -7.29 -5.88
N LEU A 88 -11.95 -8.23 -5.46
CA LEU A 88 -11.75 -9.65 -5.70
C LEU A 88 -11.74 -10.00 -7.19
N PRO A 89 -12.67 -9.52 -8.03
CA PRO A 89 -12.60 -9.73 -9.48
C PRO A 89 -11.34 -9.16 -10.14
N LEU A 90 -10.84 -8.00 -9.67
CA LEU A 90 -9.56 -7.47 -10.15
C LEU A 90 -8.39 -8.38 -9.80
N CYS A 91 -8.34 -8.88 -8.56
CA CYS A 91 -7.32 -9.84 -8.12
C CYS A 91 -7.45 -11.18 -8.85
N GLU A 92 -8.65 -11.66 -9.13
CA GLU A 92 -8.88 -12.88 -9.90
C GLU A 92 -8.35 -12.78 -11.33
N ALA A 93 -8.60 -11.64 -11.98
CA ALA A 93 -8.18 -11.40 -13.35
C ALA A 93 -6.66 -11.19 -13.49
N THR A 94 -6.01 -10.64 -12.48
CA THR A 94 -4.61 -10.19 -12.58
C THR A 94 -3.62 -11.00 -11.75
N ARG A 95 -4.10 -11.78 -10.76
CA ARG A 95 -3.27 -12.60 -9.86
C ARG A 95 -2.07 -11.83 -9.29
N PRO A 96 -2.29 -10.70 -8.59
CA PRO A 96 -1.20 -9.91 -8.05
C PRO A 96 -0.40 -10.70 -7.02
N ALA A 97 0.87 -10.36 -6.85
CA ALA A 97 1.72 -10.96 -5.82
C ALA A 97 1.18 -10.67 -4.41
N GLN A 98 0.58 -9.49 -4.22
CA GLN A 98 -0.01 -9.07 -2.95
C GLN A 98 -1.36 -8.38 -3.16
N ALA A 99 -2.26 -8.59 -2.24
CA ALA A 99 -3.48 -7.81 -2.06
C ALA A 99 -3.47 -7.18 -0.66
N THR A 100 -3.47 -5.84 -0.59
CA THR A 100 -3.55 -5.11 0.68
C THR A 100 -4.99 -4.66 0.92
N LEU A 101 -5.63 -5.19 1.96
CA LEU A 101 -7.01 -4.86 2.29
C LEU A 101 -7.05 -3.63 3.19
N VAL A 102 -7.89 -2.66 2.86
CA VAL A 102 -8.08 -1.42 3.61
C VAL A 102 -9.57 -1.17 3.88
N PRO A 103 -9.97 -0.61 5.03
CA PRO A 103 -11.39 -0.42 5.39
C PRO A 103 -12.01 0.88 4.83
N ASP A 104 -11.51 1.40 3.73
CA ASP A 104 -11.88 2.71 3.17
C ASP A 104 -13.37 2.84 2.85
N GLY A 105 -14.02 3.85 3.40
CA GLY A 105 -15.37 4.25 3.01
C GLY A 105 -15.41 5.18 1.80
N ASP A 106 -16.61 5.34 1.21
CA ASP A 106 -16.80 6.17 0.01
C ASP A 106 -16.48 7.66 0.22
N GLY A 107 -16.72 8.19 1.43
CA GLY A 107 -16.50 9.61 1.74
C GLY A 107 -15.08 9.95 2.18
N GLN A 108 -14.19 8.97 2.32
CA GLN A 108 -12.83 9.21 2.79
C GLN A 108 -11.94 9.78 1.69
N LEU A 109 -11.18 10.82 2.02
CA LEU A 109 -10.20 11.41 1.11
C LEU A 109 -9.01 10.46 0.88
N THR A 110 -8.59 9.78 1.93
CA THR A 110 -7.47 8.83 1.93
C THR A 110 -7.71 7.74 2.98
N SER A 111 -6.90 6.67 2.96
CA SER A 111 -6.91 5.65 4.02
C SER A 111 -6.33 6.25 5.29
N ASP A 112 -7.12 6.40 6.34
CA ASP A 112 -6.77 7.12 7.57
C ASP A 112 -6.93 6.28 8.85
N HIS A 113 -7.27 5.00 8.73
CA HIS A 113 -7.36 4.04 9.82
C HIS A 113 -7.31 2.60 9.32
N GLY A 114 -6.92 1.67 10.20
CA GLY A 114 -6.91 0.23 9.95
C GLY A 114 -8.22 -0.46 10.29
N PHE A 115 -8.28 -1.80 10.06
CA PHE A 115 -9.45 -2.61 10.41
C PHE A 115 -9.68 -2.70 11.92
N ASP A 116 -10.95 -2.68 12.32
CA ASP A 116 -11.40 -3.10 13.65
C ASP A 116 -11.57 -4.62 13.68
N PHE A 117 -10.59 -5.33 14.21
CA PHE A 117 -10.64 -6.80 14.29
C PHE A 117 -11.73 -7.35 15.23
N ALA A 118 -12.31 -6.52 16.11
CA ALA A 118 -13.47 -6.95 16.90
C ALA A 118 -14.73 -7.05 16.03
N ALA A 119 -14.89 -6.13 15.10
CA ALA A 119 -16.06 -6.05 14.22
C ALA A 119 -15.87 -6.79 12.89
N ASP A 120 -14.67 -6.75 12.31
CA ASP A 120 -14.44 -7.12 10.91
C ASP A 120 -13.91 -8.53 10.70
N SER A 121 -13.35 -9.20 11.73
CA SER A 121 -12.66 -10.50 11.57
C SER A 121 -13.50 -11.55 10.86
N GLU A 122 -14.76 -11.72 11.24
CA GLU A 122 -15.64 -12.74 10.64
C GLU A 122 -15.96 -12.45 9.17
N ARG A 123 -16.05 -11.17 8.79
CA ARG A 123 -16.29 -10.74 7.42
C ARG A 123 -15.04 -10.84 6.55
N LEU A 124 -13.86 -10.58 7.13
CA LEU A 124 -12.57 -10.64 6.44
C LEU A 124 -12.16 -12.08 6.11
N ARG A 125 -12.37 -13.03 7.02
CA ARG A 125 -11.91 -14.42 6.90
C ARG A 125 -12.22 -15.06 5.54
N PRO A 126 -13.47 -15.08 5.03
CA PRO A 126 -13.78 -15.71 3.74
C PRO A 126 -13.13 -14.97 2.56
N LEU A 127 -12.96 -13.65 2.64
CA LEU A 127 -12.37 -12.84 1.58
C LEU A 127 -10.85 -13.06 1.51
N VAL A 128 -10.19 -13.11 2.66
CA VAL A 128 -8.78 -13.47 2.78
C VAL A 128 -8.54 -14.88 2.23
N ALA A 129 -9.37 -15.86 2.61
CA ALA A 129 -9.27 -17.22 2.10
C ALA A 129 -9.39 -17.30 0.58
N THR A 130 -10.33 -16.51 0.00
CA THR A 130 -10.52 -16.41 -1.44
C THR A 130 -9.27 -15.84 -2.13
N LEU A 131 -8.70 -14.75 -1.64
CA LEU A 131 -7.50 -14.13 -2.20
C LEU A 131 -6.29 -15.07 -2.10
N LYS A 132 -6.14 -15.78 -0.99
CA LYS A 132 -5.07 -16.79 -0.83
C LYS A 132 -5.23 -17.96 -1.78
N ALA A 133 -6.46 -18.42 -2.05
CA ALA A 133 -6.73 -19.46 -3.05
C ALA A 133 -6.38 -19.01 -4.48
N MET A 134 -6.38 -17.69 -4.73
CA MET A 134 -5.88 -17.10 -5.99
C MET A 134 -4.36 -17.02 -6.05
N GLY A 135 -3.63 -17.33 -4.97
CA GLY A 135 -2.18 -17.23 -4.86
C GLY A 135 -1.67 -15.87 -4.38
N CYS A 136 -2.55 -14.96 -3.97
CA CYS A 136 -2.16 -13.67 -3.46
C CYS A 136 -1.64 -13.77 -2.01
N ARG A 137 -0.55 -13.10 -1.70
CA ARG A 137 -0.18 -12.76 -0.32
C ARG A 137 -1.15 -11.69 0.17
N VAL A 138 -1.75 -11.87 1.33
CA VAL A 138 -2.73 -10.93 1.87
C VAL A 138 -2.12 -10.10 3.00
N SER A 139 -2.17 -8.77 2.85
CA SER A 139 -1.79 -7.79 3.86
C SER A 139 -3.03 -7.04 4.36
N LEU A 140 -3.11 -6.76 5.66
CA LEU A 140 -4.20 -6.00 6.25
C LEU A 140 -3.70 -4.67 6.77
N PHE A 141 -4.39 -3.58 6.43
CA PHE A 141 -4.08 -2.23 6.90
C PHE A 141 -4.48 -2.09 8.37
N VAL A 142 -3.53 -1.68 9.24
CA VAL A 142 -3.68 -1.76 10.70
C VAL A 142 -3.06 -0.54 11.38
N ASP A 143 -3.76 -0.01 12.39
CA ASP A 143 -3.21 0.98 13.30
C ASP A 143 -2.18 0.35 14.26
N ALA A 144 -1.02 0.99 14.45
CA ALA A 144 0.01 0.50 15.37
C ALA A 144 -0.48 0.36 16.82
N GLY A 145 -1.46 1.17 17.21
CA GLY A 145 -2.12 1.10 18.53
C GLY A 145 -3.22 0.06 18.67
N ASN A 146 -3.52 -0.72 17.63
CA ASN A 146 -4.62 -1.70 17.68
C ASN A 146 -4.35 -2.79 18.74
N PRO A 147 -5.21 -2.93 19.77
CA PRO A 147 -5.00 -3.92 20.84
C PRO A 147 -5.19 -5.37 20.38
N LEU A 148 -5.85 -5.57 19.22
CA LEU A 148 -6.19 -6.88 18.65
C LEU A 148 -5.41 -7.18 17.36
N LEU A 149 -4.27 -6.51 17.14
CA LEU A 149 -3.45 -6.63 15.93
C LEU A 149 -3.12 -8.09 15.57
N GLU A 150 -2.86 -8.93 16.57
CA GLU A 150 -2.53 -10.33 16.37
C GLU A 150 -3.67 -11.14 15.74
N ARG A 151 -4.93 -10.69 15.85
CA ARG A 151 -6.07 -11.33 15.19
C ARG A 151 -5.99 -11.33 13.65
N ALA A 152 -5.10 -10.55 13.07
CA ALA A 152 -4.80 -10.65 11.63
C ALA A 152 -4.40 -12.08 11.22
N VAL A 153 -3.73 -12.85 12.12
CA VAL A 153 -3.45 -14.28 11.89
C VAL A 153 -4.73 -15.09 11.84
N ASP A 154 -5.69 -14.83 12.72
CA ASP A 154 -6.94 -15.60 12.84
C ASP A 154 -7.80 -15.46 11.58
N VAL A 155 -7.69 -14.35 10.85
CA VAL A 155 -8.36 -14.17 9.57
C VAL A 155 -7.57 -14.73 8.39
N GLY A 156 -6.35 -15.20 8.63
CA GLY A 156 -5.49 -15.87 7.63
C GLY A 156 -4.57 -14.94 6.86
N ALA A 157 -4.35 -13.72 7.32
CA ALA A 157 -3.42 -12.77 6.67
C ALA A 157 -1.97 -13.27 6.76
N ASP A 158 -1.16 -12.87 5.77
CA ASP A 158 0.28 -13.15 5.72
C ASP A 158 1.08 -11.98 6.27
N ARG A 159 0.54 -10.77 6.13
CA ARG A 159 1.18 -9.51 6.55
C ARG A 159 0.16 -8.56 7.15
N ILE A 160 0.69 -7.58 7.86
CA ILE A 160 -0.01 -6.33 8.15
C ILE A 160 0.73 -5.18 7.47
N GLU A 161 0.00 -4.11 7.14
CA GLU A 161 0.58 -2.83 6.74
C GLU A 161 0.23 -1.79 7.80
N LEU A 162 1.25 -1.25 8.46
CA LEU A 162 1.08 -0.25 9.51
C LEU A 162 0.74 1.12 8.91
N TYR A 163 -0.37 1.70 9.33
CA TYR A 163 -0.75 3.07 8.97
C TYR A 163 0.18 4.08 9.62
N THR A 164 0.97 4.80 8.83
CA THR A 164 2.07 5.64 9.31
C THR A 164 1.74 7.11 9.49
N GLY A 165 0.49 7.54 9.25
CA GLY A 165 0.07 8.93 9.42
C GLY A 165 0.39 9.53 10.79
N PRO A 166 0.08 8.87 11.91
CA PRO A 166 0.42 9.37 13.24
C PRO A 166 1.92 9.57 13.46
N TYR A 167 2.75 8.65 12.93
CA TYR A 167 4.20 8.81 12.98
C TYR A 167 4.69 10.00 12.14
N ALA A 168 4.19 10.13 10.91
CA ALA A 168 4.57 11.24 10.04
C ALA A 168 4.23 12.60 10.66
N ALA A 169 3.05 12.72 11.29
CA ALA A 169 2.64 13.92 12.01
C ALA A 169 3.55 14.22 13.22
N ALA A 170 3.87 13.21 14.05
CA ALA A 170 4.76 13.36 15.19
C ALA A 170 6.18 13.73 14.75
N HIS A 171 6.68 13.12 13.66
CA HIS A 171 7.99 13.44 13.08
C HIS A 171 8.04 14.91 12.59
N ALA A 172 7.01 15.37 11.90
CA ALA A 172 6.92 16.76 11.45
C ALA A 172 6.85 17.76 12.62
N ALA A 173 6.27 17.35 13.75
CA ALA A 173 6.24 18.13 14.99
C ALA A 173 7.58 18.10 15.78
N GLY A 174 8.55 17.28 15.36
CA GLY A 174 9.85 17.15 16.01
C GLY A 174 9.89 16.22 17.23
N ASP A 175 8.84 15.47 17.51
CA ASP A 175 8.76 14.51 18.61
C ASP A 175 8.13 13.18 18.17
N ALA A 176 8.93 12.37 17.49
CA ALA A 176 8.52 11.07 16.98
C ALA A 176 8.86 9.89 17.92
N THR A 177 9.56 10.10 19.01
CA THR A 177 10.14 9.02 19.85
C THR A 177 9.08 8.05 20.33
N ALA A 178 8.03 8.56 20.98
CA ALA A 178 6.95 7.73 21.50
C ALA A 178 6.20 6.98 20.38
N MET A 179 6.01 7.62 19.21
CA MET A 179 5.42 6.99 18.05
C MET A 179 6.29 5.86 17.51
N LEU A 180 7.60 6.06 17.36
CA LEU A 180 8.51 4.99 16.93
C LEU A 180 8.48 3.77 17.86
N GLU A 181 8.43 3.97 19.17
CA GLU A 181 8.27 2.88 20.15
C GLU A 181 6.94 2.14 19.99
N LEU A 182 5.85 2.86 19.74
CA LEU A 182 4.54 2.25 19.46
C LEU A 182 4.60 1.39 18.20
N PHE A 183 5.14 1.91 17.10
CA PHE A 183 5.29 1.19 15.85
C PHE A 183 6.25 -0.01 15.97
N ALA A 184 7.37 0.15 16.68
CA ALA A 184 8.31 -0.94 16.95
C ALA A 184 7.65 -2.06 17.78
N THR A 185 6.81 -1.68 18.73
CA THR A 185 6.06 -2.65 19.55
C THR A 185 5.02 -3.38 18.69
N ALA A 186 4.27 -2.67 17.85
CA ALA A 186 3.32 -3.27 16.91
C ALA A 186 4.01 -4.26 15.95
N ALA A 187 5.17 -3.87 15.41
CA ALA A 187 5.95 -4.73 14.52
C ALA A 187 6.42 -6.01 15.22
N ARG A 188 6.95 -5.91 16.45
CA ARG A 188 7.34 -7.10 17.25
C ARG A 188 6.16 -8.00 17.57
N ARG A 189 5.00 -7.43 17.94
CA ARG A 189 3.76 -8.20 18.19
C ARG A 189 3.32 -8.99 16.96
N ALA A 190 3.30 -8.35 15.79
CA ALA A 190 2.97 -9.01 14.52
C ALA A 190 3.93 -10.15 14.21
N GLN A 191 5.24 -9.90 14.31
CA GLN A 191 6.28 -10.90 14.04
C GLN A 191 6.23 -12.08 15.00
N ALA A 192 5.90 -11.84 16.26
CA ALA A 192 5.79 -12.89 17.28
C ALA A 192 4.70 -13.93 16.95
N VAL A 193 3.69 -13.56 16.17
CA VAL A 193 2.64 -14.46 15.72
C VAL A 193 2.81 -14.88 14.24
N GLY A 194 3.97 -14.59 13.65
CA GLY A 194 4.32 -15.04 12.30
C GLY A 194 3.87 -14.13 11.16
N LEU A 195 3.34 -12.93 11.45
CA LEU A 195 2.98 -11.97 10.41
C LEU A 195 4.20 -11.20 9.90
N GLY A 196 4.28 -11.00 8.60
CA GLY A 196 5.17 -10.01 8.02
C GLY A 196 4.67 -8.58 8.28
N VAL A 197 5.58 -7.62 8.25
CA VAL A 197 5.24 -6.21 8.49
C VAL A 197 5.59 -5.38 7.26
N ASN A 198 4.59 -4.70 6.71
CA ASN A 198 4.72 -3.64 5.72
C ASN A 198 4.40 -2.30 6.39
N ALA A 199 4.77 -1.21 5.73
CA ALA A 199 4.41 0.14 6.13
C ALA A 199 4.30 1.02 4.87
N GLY A 200 3.75 2.24 5.01
CA GLY A 200 3.65 3.09 3.82
C GLY A 200 2.92 4.39 4.09
N HIS A 201 2.00 4.69 3.23
CA HIS A 201 1.05 5.80 3.17
C HIS A 201 1.70 7.20 3.31
N ASP A 202 2.17 7.60 4.51
CA ASP A 202 2.71 8.94 4.81
C ASP A 202 4.24 8.98 5.00
N LEU A 203 4.94 7.89 4.65
CA LEU A 203 6.40 7.90 4.65
C LEU A 203 6.94 8.77 3.50
N SER A 204 8.01 9.52 3.78
CA SER A 204 8.67 10.46 2.87
C SER A 204 10.18 10.35 3.00
N GLN A 205 10.95 10.99 2.13
CA GLN A 205 12.42 11.03 2.27
C GLN A 205 12.87 11.59 3.64
N ALA A 206 12.08 12.50 4.21
CA ALA A 206 12.41 13.13 5.49
C ALA A 206 12.32 12.16 6.68
N ASN A 207 11.39 11.19 6.65
CA ASN A 207 11.06 10.36 7.82
C ASN A 207 11.36 8.86 7.64
N LEU A 208 11.56 8.37 6.42
CA LEU A 208 11.68 6.94 6.09
C LEU A 208 12.87 6.27 6.80
N ARG A 209 14.06 6.87 6.75
CA ARG A 209 15.26 6.28 7.36
C ARG A 209 15.11 6.14 8.88
N ALA A 210 14.57 7.16 9.55
CA ALA A 210 14.34 7.12 10.99
C ALA A 210 13.31 6.04 11.33
N PHE A 211 12.24 5.91 10.52
CA PHE A 211 11.23 4.86 10.69
C PHE A 211 11.84 3.46 10.59
N LEU A 212 12.58 3.18 9.52
CA LEU A 212 13.19 1.85 9.29
C LEU A 212 14.27 1.51 10.31
N THR A 213 14.95 2.52 10.87
CA THR A 213 15.92 2.32 11.96
C THR A 213 15.22 1.97 13.27
N GLY A 214 14.07 2.61 13.57
CA GLY A 214 13.34 2.43 14.82
C GLY A 214 12.39 1.25 14.82
N VAL A 215 11.85 0.86 13.66
CA VAL A 215 10.83 -0.21 13.54
C VAL A 215 11.45 -1.45 12.90
N PRO A 216 11.63 -2.56 13.65
CA PRO A 216 12.37 -3.71 13.17
C PRO A 216 11.60 -4.53 12.15
N GLY A 217 12.30 -5.06 11.14
CA GLY A 217 11.82 -6.10 10.25
C GLY A 217 10.71 -5.69 9.29
N VAL A 218 10.63 -4.42 8.92
CA VAL A 218 9.75 -3.94 7.85
C VAL A 218 10.21 -4.56 6.53
N LEU A 219 9.33 -5.32 5.88
CA LEU A 219 9.63 -6.06 4.65
C LEU A 219 9.45 -5.21 3.40
N GLU A 220 8.46 -4.32 3.41
CA GLU A 220 8.09 -3.48 2.27
C GLU A 220 7.56 -2.14 2.74
N VAL A 221 7.88 -1.10 1.98
CA VAL A 221 7.24 0.21 2.10
C VAL A 221 6.53 0.55 0.80
N SER A 222 5.22 0.89 0.90
CA SER A 222 4.38 1.33 -0.22
C SER A 222 4.21 2.85 -0.13
N ILE A 223 4.87 3.59 -1.02
CA ILE A 223 4.93 5.04 -0.94
C ILE A 223 4.37 5.67 -2.22
N GLY A 224 3.39 6.56 -2.08
CA GLY A 224 2.72 7.21 -3.19
C GLY A 224 2.76 8.72 -3.12
N HIS A 225 1.96 9.33 -2.25
CA HIS A 225 1.76 10.78 -2.25
C HIS A 225 3.06 11.56 -2.08
N ALA A 226 3.85 11.25 -1.08
CA ALA A 226 5.11 11.95 -0.82
C ALA A 226 6.08 11.79 -2.00
N LEU A 227 6.31 10.55 -2.47
CA LEU A 227 7.21 10.26 -3.57
C LEU A 227 6.83 11.02 -4.85
N ILE A 228 5.55 10.99 -5.25
CA ILE A 228 5.11 11.68 -6.46
C ILE A 228 5.16 13.20 -6.29
N SER A 229 4.84 13.73 -5.10
CA SER A 229 4.95 15.16 -4.82
C SER A 229 6.40 15.67 -4.91
N GLU A 230 7.34 14.94 -4.34
CA GLU A 230 8.78 15.24 -4.43
C GLU A 230 9.28 15.13 -5.89
N ALA A 231 8.79 14.12 -6.63
CA ALA A 231 9.16 13.91 -8.02
C ALA A 231 8.71 15.04 -8.97
N LEU A 232 7.75 15.87 -8.60
CA LEU A 232 7.39 17.07 -9.37
C LEU A 232 8.53 18.09 -9.43
N TYR A 233 9.41 18.10 -8.45
CA TYR A 233 10.54 19.01 -8.35
C TYR A 233 11.85 18.36 -8.79
N ASP A 234 12.08 17.10 -8.39
CA ASP A 234 13.37 16.42 -8.54
C ASP A 234 13.41 15.47 -9.75
N GLY A 235 12.25 15.19 -10.34
CA GLY A 235 12.10 14.18 -11.38
C GLY A 235 11.92 12.76 -10.80
N LEU A 236 11.13 11.94 -11.47
CA LEU A 236 10.68 10.65 -10.95
C LEU A 236 11.82 9.64 -10.75
N ASP A 237 12.76 9.54 -11.69
CA ASP A 237 13.92 8.63 -11.60
C ASP A 237 14.81 8.97 -10.39
N ALA A 238 15.19 10.24 -10.24
CA ALA A 238 16.04 10.70 -9.14
C ALA A 238 15.36 10.46 -7.77
N THR A 239 14.08 10.76 -7.68
CA THR A 239 13.30 10.58 -6.45
C THR A 239 13.24 9.11 -6.06
N VAL A 240 12.90 8.20 -6.99
CA VAL A 240 12.85 6.74 -6.71
C VAL A 240 14.22 6.24 -6.23
N ARG A 241 15.33 6.62 -6.89
CA ARG A 241 16.70 6.25 -6.45
C ARG A 241 17.02 6.79 -5.07
N SER A 242 16.57 8.01 -4.75
CA SER A 242 16.75 8.58 -3.42
C SER A 242 16.04 7.73 -2.36
N TYR A 243 14.77 7.36 -2.58
CA TYR A 243 14.05 6.46 -1.67
C TYR A 243 14.75 5.11 -1.49
N ILE A 244 15.24 4.50 -2.56
CA ILE A 244 16.00 3.23 -2.50
C ILE A 244 17.25 3.38 -1.63
N SER A 245 17.94 4.51 -1.71
CA SER A 245 19.13 4.76 -0.89
C SER A 245 18.86 4.91 0.60
N LEU A 246 17.59 5.09 0.99
CA LEU A 246 17.15 5.20 2.38
C LEU A 246 16.76 3.85 3.01
N LEU A 247 16.58 2.79 2.19
CA LEU A 247 16.23 1.45 2.64
C LEU A 247 17.47 0.72 3.21
#